data_facfd54cce0de5530ddc9f0fd48efa42
#
_entry.id   facfd54cce0de5530ddc9f0fd48efa42
#
_cell.length_a   1.000
_cell.length_b   1.000
_cell.length_c   1.000
_cell.angle_alpha   90.00
_cell.angle_beta   90.00
_cell.angle_gamma   90.00
#
_symmetry.space_group_name_H-M   'P 1'
#
loop_
_entity.id
_entity.type
_entity.pdbx_description
1 polymer ?
#
loop_
_entity_poly.entity_id
_entity_poly.type
_entity_poly.pdbx_seq_one_letter_code
_entity_poly.pdbx_strand_id
1 'polypeptide(L)'
;MISLADEQLPQVLTTSYGEDEQSIPVEYAKKVCDMIGQLGTRGVSVIFSSGDTGVGSACQTNDGKNTTRFLPTFPASCPYVTSVGGTIRVEPEEAVDFSSGGFSDIWDRPMYQEDAVSSYLKKLGDRWQGLYNPKGRGFPDVAAQGHAFRVVDKGRVISVGGTSASAPVFASIVALLNNARLASGKPALGFLNPWIYQVGYEGLNDIVKGGSTGCTGRSIYSGLPAPHVPYASWNATNGWDPVTGHGTPDFERLLRISQGPTYGQR
;
A
#
# COMPACT_ATOMS: atom_id res chain seq x y z
N MET A 1 1.90 21.20 5.97
CA MET A 1 2.80 20.36 6.79
C MET A 1 4.28 20.62 6.50
N ILE A 2 4.72 20.71 5.24
CA ILE A 2 6.15 20.94 4.90
C ILE A 2 6.71 22.22 5.52
N SER A 3 5.89 23.26 5.69
CA SER A 3 6.26 24.54 6.29
C SER A 3 6.26 24.55 7.83
N LEU A 4 5.82 23.48 8.49
CA LEU A 4 5.81 23.39 9.94
C LEU A 4 7.23 23.11 10.47
N ALA A 5 7.55 23.59 11.67
CA ALA A 5 8.77 23.20 12.39
C ALA A 5 8.71 21.71 12.76
N ASP A 6 9.88 21.08 12.97
CA ASP A 6 9.95 19.62 13.19
C ASP A 6 9.18 19.19 14.45
N GLU A 7 9.18 19.99 15.51
CA GLU A 7 8.46 19.72 16.74
C GLU A 7 6.93 19.80 16.60
N GLN A 8 6.46 20.37 15.51
CA GLN A 8 5.03 20.48 15.18
C GLN A 8 4.55 19.37 14.23
N LEU A 9 5.47 18.58 13.69
CA LEU A 9 5.10 17.50 12.78
C LEU A 9 4.55 16.29 13.54
N PRO A 10 3.47 15.68 13.05
CA PRO A 10 3.05 14.37 13.54
C PRO A 10 4.10 13.33 13.13
N GLN A 11 4.33 12.33 13.98
CA GLN A 11 5.24 11.23 13.65
C GLN A 11 4.64 10.26 12.63
N VAL A 12 3.33 10.17 12.56
CA VAL A 12 2.59 9.30 11.65
C VAL A 12 1.45 10.09 11.03
N LEU A 13 1.31 9.97 9.73
CA LEU A 13 0.23 10.58 8.95
C LEU A 13 -0.42 9.49 8.12
N THR A 14 -1.75 9.37 8.21
CA THR A 14 -2.50 8.41 7.41
C THR A 14 -3.58 9.10 6.59
N THR A 15 -3.77 8.61 5.35
CA THR A 15 -4.79 9.12 4.43
C THR A 15 -5.45 7.96 3.70
N SER A 16 -6.78 7.98 3.70
CA SER A 16 -7.62 6.97 3.02
C SER A 16 -8.25 7.56 1.77
N TYR A 17 -7.41 7.93 0.81
CA TYR A 17 -7.81 8.49 -0.47
C TYR A 17 -6.80 8.15 -1.55
N GLY A 18 -7.29 7.99 -2.77
CA GLY A 18 -6.47 7.80 -3.97
C GLY A 18 -7.33 7.78 -5.21
N GLU A 19 -6.68 7.84 -6.35
CA GLU A 19 -7.31 7.73 -7.66
C GLU A 19 -6.34 7.07 -8.66
N ASP A 20 -6.83 6.70 -9.84
CA ASP A 20 -5.99 6.07 -10.85
C ASP A 20 -4.77 6.97 -11.16
N GLU A 21 -3.56 6.42 -11.11
CA GLU A 21 -2.30 7.15 -11.29
C GLU A 21 -2.30 7.97 -12.59
N GLN A 22 -2.88 7.41 -13.66
CA GLN A 22 -2.98 8.08 -14.96
C GLN A 22 -3.93 9.29 -14.98
N SER A 23 -4.80 9.47 -13.98
CA SER A 23 -5.71 10.63 -13.92
C SER A 23 -5.01 11.90 -13.43
N ILE A 24 -3.81 11.75 -12.87
CA ILE A 24 -3.03 12.84 -12.29
C ILE A 24 -1.95 13.31 -13.28
N PRO A 25 -1.77 14.62 -13.51
CA PRO A 25 -0.63 15.11 -14.28
C PRO A 25 0.70 14.65 -13.66
N VAL A 26 1.57 14.01 -14.46
CA VAL A 26 2.80 13.36 -14.01
C VAL A 26 3.69 14.29 -13.16
N GLU A 27 3.88 15.55 -13.61
CA GLU A 27 4.71 16.50 -12.89
C GLU A 27 4.11 16.91 -11.54
N TYR A 28 2.77 16.95 -11.44
CA TYR A 28 2.10 17.19 -10.17
C TYR A 28 2.27 15.99 -9.23
N ALA A 29 2.07 14.78 -9.75
CA ALA A 29 2.26 13.54 -8.98
C ALA A 29 3.70 13.45 -8.43
N LYS A 30 4.71 13.71 -9.26
CA LYS A 30 6.13 13.74 -8.85
C LYS A 30 6.38 14.76 -7.75
N LYS A 31 5.90 16.00 -7.94
CA LYS A 31 6.07 17.05 -6.93
C LYS A 31 5.44 16.68 -5.58
N VAL A 32 4.23 16.11 -5.58
CA VAL A 32 3.58 15.67 -4.35
C VAL A 32 4.35 14.50 -3.70
N CYS A 33 4.81 13.55 -4.50
CA CYS A 33 5.61 12.42 -4.01
C CYS A 33 6.94 12.89 -3.39
N ASP A 34 7.64 13.85 -4.01
CA ASP A 34 8.86 14.45 -3.46
C ASP A 34 8.60 15.17 -2.12
N MET A 35 7.46 15.87 -2.01
CA MET A 35 7.05 16.51 -0.76
C MET A 35 6.78 15.48 0.34
N ILE A 36 6.23 14.32 0.01
CA ILE A 36 6.06 13.20 0.93
C ILE A 36 7.44 12.66 1.35
N GLY A 37 8.38 12.52 0.40
CA GLY A 37 9.76 12.15 0.68
C GLY A 37 10.44 13.10 1.67
N GLN A 38 10.24 14.42 1.51
CA GLN A 38 10.74 15.43 2.46
C GLN A 38 10.17 15.24 3.87
N LEU A 39 8.89 14.90 4.02
CA LEU A 39 8.32 14.56 5.34
C LEU A 39 8.98 13.31 5.92
N GLY A 40 9.21 12.30 5.08
CA GLY A 40 9.91 11.08 5.49
C GLY A 40 11.32 11.33 6.04
N THR A 41 12.10 12.21 5.41
CA THR A 41 13.44 12.59 5.90
C THR A 41 13.39 13.38 7.22
N ARG A 42 12.25 13.97 7.55
CA ARG A 42 11.99 14.68 8.82
C ARG A 42 11.37 13.79 9.90
N GLY A 43 11.39 12.47 9.70
CA GLY A 43 10.92 11.50 10.68
C GLY A 43 9.41 11.20 10.65
N VAL A 44 8.68 11.62 9.61
CA VAL A 44 7.25 11.35 9.47
C VAL A 44 7.02 10.08 8.67
N SER A 45 6.27 9.14 9.22
CA SER A 45 5.75 7.98 8.48
C SER A 45 4.48 8.39 7.75
N VAL A 46 4.50 8.40 6.41
CA VAL A 46 3.34 8.77 5.60
C VAL A 46 2.72 7.51 5.01
N ILE A 47 1.46 7.24 5.38
CA ILE A 47 0.76 5.99 5.12
C ILE A 47 -0.51 6.28 4.30
N PHE A 48 -0.72 5.53 3.22
CA PHE A 48 -1.92 5.63 2.40
C PHE A 48 -2.59 4.27 2.20
N SER A 49 -3.91 4.28 2.12
CA SER A 49 -4.66 3.12 1.62
C SER A 49 -4.28 2.81 0.17
N SER A 50 -4.23 1.53 -0.20
CA SER A 50 -3.84 1.12 -1.56
C SER A 50 -4.93 1.36 -2.60
N GLY A 51 -6.20 1.46 -2.17
CA GLY A 51 -7.38 1.60 -3.03
C GLY A 51 -8.31 0.40 -2.95
N ASP A 52 -9.51 0.54 -3.50
CA ASP A 52 -10.61 -0.43 -3.38
C ASP A 52 -11.11 -0.91 -4.75
N THR A 53 -10.25 -0.96 -5.75
CA THR A 53 -10.59 -1.36 -7.13
C THR A 53 -9.82 -2.58 -7.65
N GLY A 54 -9.11 -3.27 -6.75
CA GLY A 54 -8.29 -4.42 -7.12
C GLY A 54 -7.22 -4.08 -8.16
N VAL A 55 -7.22 -4.76 -9.30
CA VAL A 55 -6.27 -4.49 -10.40
C VAL A 55 -6.64 -3.25 -11.21
N GLY A 56 -7.78 -2.64 -10.95
CA GLY A 56 -8.30 -1.46 -11.62
C GLY A 56 -9.79 -1.59 -11.96
N SER A 57 -10.46 -0.46 -12.05
CA SER A 57 -11.88 -0.38 -12.38
C SER A 57 -12.12 -0.22 -13.89
N ALA A 58 -11.63 0.87 -14.48
CA ALA A 58 -11.80 1.15 -15.90
C ALA A 58 -10.90 0.31 -16.81
N CYS A 59 -9.75 -0.12 -16.33
CA CYS A 59 -8.81 -1.03 -16.97
C CYS A 59 -8.44 -0.65 -18.42
N GLN A 60 -8.35 0.62 -18.71
CA GLN A 60 -7.90 1.15 -20.00
C GLN A 60 -7.14 2.46 -19.80
N THR A 61 -6.20 2.71 -20.72
CA THR A 61 -5.47 3.98 -20.72
C THR A 61 -6.38 5.16 -21.07
N ASN A 62 -6.05 6.35 -20.52
CA ASN A 62 -6.77 7.60 -20.78
C ASN A 62 -6.06 8.51 -21.81
N ASP A 63 -5.10 7.94 -22.59
CA ASP A 63 -4.31 8.62 -23.62
C ASP A 63 -5.03 8.72 -24.99
N GLY A 64 -6.30 8.37 -25.03
CA GLY A 64 -7.11 8.32 -26.26
C GLY A 64 -6.97 7.02 -27.06
N LYS A 65 -6.05 6.12 -26.70
CA LYS A 65 -5.88 4.83 -27.38
C LYS A 65 -6.75 3.73 -26.79
N ASN A 66 -7.25 3.93 -25.56
CA ASN A 66 -8.08 2.98 -24.82
C ASN A 66 -7.44 1.58 -24.72
N THR A 67 -6.11 1.53 -24.54
CA THR A 67 -5.39 0.26 -24.42
C THR A 67 -5.76 -0.41 -23.10
N THR A 68 -6.15 -1.69 -23.15
CA THR A 68 -6.47 -2.48 -21.96
C THR A 68 -5.25 -2.56 -21.04
N ARG A 69 -5.41 -2.20 -19.76
CA ARG A 69 -4.33 -2.13 -18.78
C ARG A 69 -4.86 -2.22 -17.35
N PHE A 70 -4.09 -2.82 -16.46
CA PHE A 70 -4.27 -2.67 -15.02
C PHE A 70 -3.88 -1.25 -14.59
N LEU A 71 -4.61 -0.69 -13.62
CA LEU A 71 -4.46 0.70 -13.26
C LEU A 71 -3.90 0.85 -11.84
N PRO A 72 -2.64 1.30 -11.70
CA PRO A 72 -2.09 1.63 -10.39
C PRO A 72 -2.77 2.87 -9.80
N THR A 73 -2.73 2.97 -8.47
CA THR A 73 -3.37 4.03 -7.68
C THR A 73 -2.34 5.02 -7.13
N PHE A 74 -2.57 6.31 -7.30
CA PHE A 74 -1.81 7.39 -6.65
C PHE A 74 -2.60 7.96 -5.47
N PRO A 75 -1.97 8.31 -4.31
CA PRO A 75 -0.53 8.32 -4.00
C PRO A 75 0.08 6.98 -3.55
N ALA A 76 -0.70 5.89 -3.49
CA ALA A 76 -0.22 4.57 -3.03
C ALA A 76 1.02 4.06 -3.80
N SER A 77 1.14 4.41 -5.08
CA SER A 77 2.26 4.07 -5.95
C SER A 77 3.51 4.95 -5.78
N CYS A 78 3.44 6.05 -5.00
CA CYS A 78 4.61 6.88 -4.70
C CYS A 78 5.64 6.07 -3.87
N PRO A 79 6.95 6.02 -4.24
CA PRO A 79 7.95 5.25 -3.52
C PRO A 79 8.21 5.73 -2.09
N TYR A 80 7.81 6.94 -1.73
CA TYR A 80 7.97 7.50 -0.37
C TYR A 80 6.73 7.30 0.53
N VAL A 81 5.68 6.67 0.01
CA VAL A 81 4.48 6.29 0.74
C VAL A 81 4.60 4.85 1.22
N THR A 82 4.15 4.57 2.45
CA THR A 82 3.85 3.20 2.87
C THR A 82 2.40 2.90 2.51
N SER A 83 2.21 2.06 1.51
CA SER A 83 0.89 1.68 1.01
C SER A 83 0.34 0.48 1.75
N VAL A 84 -0.94 0.54 2.15
CA VAL A 84 -1.60 -0.49 2.96
C VAL A 84 -2.76 -1.11 2.21
N GLY A 85 -2.65 -2.39 1.92
CA GLY A 85 -3.71 -3.22 1.35
C GLY A 85 -4.71 -3.72 2.39
N GLY A 86 -5.71 -4.43 1.92
CA GLY A 86 -6.80 -4.95 2.75
C GLY A 86 -6.81 -6.47 2.87
N THR A 87 -7.18 -6.96 4.07
CA THR A 87 -7.44 -8.38 4.33
C THR A 87 -8.84 -8.59 4.90
N ILE A 88 -9.27 -9.84 4.90
CA ILE A 88 -10.54 -10.31 5.42
C ILE A 88 -10.33 -11.62 6.18
N ARG A 89 -11.23 -11.95 7.11
CA ARG A 89 -11.19 -13.14 7.96
C ARG A 89 -10.03 -13.10 8.97
N VAL A 90 -9.89 -14.18 9.76
CA VAL A 90 -8.87 -14.28 10.79
C VAL A 90 -8.12 -15.59 10.67
N GLU A 91 -8.81 -16.70 10.48
CA GLU A 91 -8.22 -18.04 10.37
C GLU A 91 -8.87 -18.84 9.25
N PRO A 92 -8.24 -18.93 8.10
CA PRO A 92 -7.05 -18.16 7.68
C PRO A 92 -7.41 -16.69 7.35
N GLU A 93 -6.49 -15.79 7.60
CA GLU A 93 -6.57 -14.44 7.06
C GLU A 93 -6.29 -14.48 5.54
N GLU A 94 -7.06 -13.74 4.76
CA GLU A 94 -7.04 -13.78 3.30
C GLU A 94 -7.00 -12.37 2.73
N ALA A 95 -6.42 -12.20 1.54
CA ALA A 95 -6.54 -10.96 0.79
C ALA A 95 -8.01 -10.67 0.47
N VAL A 96 -8.45 -9.44 0.68
CA VAL A 96 -9.82 -9.03 0.32
C VAL A 96 -9.86 -8.63 -1.15
N ASP A 97 -10.96 -8.96 -1.81
CA ASP A 97 -11.12 -8.88 -3.27
C ASP A 97 -11.04 -7.46 -3.84
N PHE A 98 -11.36 -6.45 -3.06
CA PHE A 98 -11.25 -5.06 -3.48
C PHE A 98 -9.84 -4.46 -3.28
N SER A 99 -8.92 -5.09 -2.53
CA SER A 99 -7.60 -4.53 -2.23
C SER A 99 -6.87 -4.18 -3.52
N SER A 100 -6.61 -2.87 -3.73
CA SER A 100 -5.84 -2.43 -4.89
C SER A 100 -4.35 -2.68 -4.69
N GLY A 101 -3.69 -2.90 -5.82
CA GLY A 101 -2.27 -3.09 -5.88
C GLY A 101 -1.78 -3.18 -7.32
N GLY A 102 -0.48 -3.36 -7.46
CA GLY A 102 0.14 -3.45 -8.78
C GLY A 102 1.48 -2.75 -8.84
N PHE A 103 1.74 -2.12 -9.98
CA PHE A 103 3.05 -1.54 -10.31
C PHE A 103 2.85 -0.17 -10.96
N SER A 104 3.57 0.83 -10.48
CA SER A 104 3.52 2.20 -10.99
C SER A 104 3.91 2.29 -12.47
N ASP A 105 3.27 3.21 -13.16
CA ASP A 105 3.65 3.63 -14.52
C ASP A 105 4.55 4.87 -14.52
N ILE A 106 4.64 5.59 -13.39
CA ILE A 106 5.41 6.84 -13.24
C ILE A 106 6.76 6.61 -12.57
N TRP A 107 6.81 5.76 -11.54
CA TRP A 107 8.04 5.54 -10.75
C TRP A 107 8.62 4.16 -10.99
N ASP A 108 9.92 4.14 -11.24
CA ASP A 108 10.69 2.91 -11.26
C ASP A 108 10.70 2.24 -9.88
N ARG A 109 10.95 0.95 -9.86
CA ARG A 109 11.09 0.15 -8.65
C ARG A 109 12.28 0.66 -7.81
N PRO A 110 12.04 1.08 -6.57
CA PRO A 110 13.12 1.52 -5.68
C PRO A 110 13.99 0.33 -5.23
N MET A 111 15.26 0.59 -4.95
CA MET A 111 16.21 -0.44 -4.55
C MET A 111 15.76 -1.27 -3.33
N TYR A 112 15.06 -0.66 -2.38
CA TYR A 112 14.59 -1.39 -1.19
C TYR A 112 13.57 -2.49 -1.53
N GLN A 113 12.90 -2.43 -2.70
CA GLN A 113 11.93 -3.45 -3.14
C GLN A 113 12.53 -4.52 -4.06
N GLU A 114 13.77 -4.36 -4.51
CA GLU A 114 14.28 -5.14 -5.64
C GLU A 114 14.14 -6.65 -5.42
N ASP A 115 14.59 -7.18 -4.30
CA ASP A 115 14.58 -8.62 -4.03
C ASP A 115 13.14 -9.16 -3.90
N ALA A 116 12.29 -8.45 -3.17
CA ALA A 116 10.91 -8.85 -2.91
C ALA A 116 10.08 -8.89 -4.21
N VAL A 117 10.11 -7.79 -4.97
CA VAL A 117 9.34 -7.66 -6.22
C VAL A 117 9.87 -8.56 -7.32
N SER A 118 11.20 -8.68 -7.47
CA SER A 118 11.80 -9.59 -8.45
C SER A 118 11.45 -11.06 -8.15
N SER A 119 11.42 -11.45 -6.87
CA SER A 119 10.96 -12.77 -6.44
C SER A 119 9.52 -13.04 -6.84
N TYR A 120 8.63 -12.07 -6.63
CA TYR A 120 7.22 -12.16 -7.04
C TYR A 120 7.08 -12.27 -8.56
N LEU A 121 7.72 -11.38 -9.32
CA LEU A 121 7.65 -11.38 -10.80
C LEU A 121 8.15 -12.70 -11.40
N LYS A 122 9.18 -13.30 -10.81
CA LYS A 122 9.67 -14.62 -11.22
C LYS A 122 8.61 -15.72 -11.02
N LYS A 123 7.81 -15.65 -9.95
CA LYS A 123 6.70 -16.59 -9.71
C LYS A 123 5.51 -16.31 -10.62
N LEU A 124 5.23 -15.04 -10.92
CA LEU A 124 4.14 -14.61 -11.78
C LEU A 124 4.37 -15.08 -13.24
N GLY A 125 5.62 -15.10 -13.69
CA GLY A 125 5.98 -15.47 -15.08
C GLY A 125 5.33 -14.52 -16.10
N ASP A 126 4.81 -15.08 -17.17
CA ASP A 126 4.18 -14.32 -18.26
C ASP A 126 2.70 -13.95 -17.99
N ARG A 127 2.16 -14.30 -16.82
CA ARG A 127 0.80 -13.94 -16.47
C ARG A 127 0.65 -12.42 -16.45
N TRP A 128 -0.39 -11.91 -17.08
CA TRP A 128 -0.71 -10.48 -17.21
C TRP A 128 0.33 -9.66 -17.99
N GLN A 129 1.21 -10.31 -18.78
CA GLN A 129 2.18 -9.62 -19.62
C GLN A 129 1.49 -8.58 -20.52
N GLY A 130 2.03 -7.36 -20.56
CA GLY A 130 1.49 -6.22 -21.30
C GLY A 130 0.36 -5.45 -20.58
N LEU A 131 -0.19 -5.97 -19.47
CA LEU A 131 -1.23 -5.29 -18.70
C LEU A 131 -0.68 -4.41 -17.57
N TYR A 132 0.59 -4.52 -17.21
CA TYR A 132 1.23 -3.75 -16.14
C TYR A 132 2.68 -3.42 -16.47
N ASN A 133 3.30 -2.53 -15.70
CA ASN A 133 4.71 -2.16 -15.83
C ASN A 133 5.58 -3.02 -14.89
N PRO A 134 6.31 -4.06 -15.37
CA PRO A 134 7.10 -4.91 -14.49
C PRO A 134 8.32 -4.23 -13.86
N LYS A 135 8.68 -3.02 -14.32
CA LYS A 135 9.78 -2.22 -13.76
C LYS A 135 9.31 -1.20 -12.72
N GLY A 136 8.01 -1.03 -12.60
CA GLY A 136 7.43 -0.03 -11.71
C GLY A 136 7.56 -0.36 -10.22
N ARG A 137 7.41 0.66 -9.39
CA ARG A 137 7.25 0.55 -7.95
C ARG A 137 6.05 -0.36 -7.64
N GLY A 138 6.27 -1.45 -6.92
CA GLY A 138 5.23 -2.39 -6.51
C GLY A 138 4.50 -1.93 -5.24
N PHE A 139 3.17 -2.04 -5.20
CA PHE A 139 2.34 -1.73 -4.02
C PHE A 139 1.18 -2.73 -3.88
N PRO A 140 0.63 -2.91 -2.66
CA PRO A 140 0.97 -2.27 -1.38
C PRO A 140 2.29 -2.80 -0.79
N ASP A 141 2.75 -2.15 0.30
CA ASP A 141 3.93 -2.58 1.05
C ASP A 141 3.56 -3.58 2.14
N VAL A 142 2.41 -3.37 2.77
CA VAL A 142 1.83 -4.15 3.87
C VAL A 142 0.31 -4.19 3.74
N ALA A 143 -0.36 -4.95 4.61
CA ALA A 143 -1.82 -4.96 4.70
C ALA A 143 -2.32 -4.93 6.15
N ALA A 144 -3.61 -4.70 6.32
CA ALA A 144 -4.33 -4.88 7.57
C ALA A 144 -5.80 -5.22 7.27
N GLN A 145 -6.55 -5.67 8.28
CA GLN A 145 -7.98 -5.94 8.13
C GLN A 145 -8.70 -4.74 7.49
N GLY A 146 -9.46 -5.00 6.44
CA GLY A 146 -10.18 -3.98 5.66
C GLY A 146 -11.68 -4.26 5.52
N HIS A 147 -12.19 -5.31 6.16
CA HIS A 147 -13.57 -5.73 5.97
C HIS A 147 -14.34 -5.81 7.30
N ALA A 148 -15.61 -5.40 7.25
CA ALA A 148 -16.56 -5.51 8.35
C ALA A 148 -16.13 -4.79 9.65
N PHE A 149 -15.44 -3.67 9.54
CA PHE A 149 -15.12 -2.83 10.69
C PHE A 149 -16.40 -2.30 11.36
N ARG A 150 -16.52 -2.52 12.67
CA ARG A 150 -17.62 -2.00 13.45
C ARG A 150 -17.32 -0.56 13.87
N VAL A 151 -18.09 0.37 13.36
CA VAL A 151 -18.00 1.80 13.66
C VAL A 151 -19.27 2.24 14.34
N VAL A 152 -19.14 3.04 15.41
CA VAL A 152 -20.27 3.69 16.05
C VAL A 152 -20.41 5.10 15.49
N ASP A 153 -21.46 5.35 14.72
CA ASP A 153 -21.82 6.67 14.21
C ASP A 153 -23.19 7.09 14.71
N LYS A 154 -23.24 8.24 15.37
CA LYS A 154 -24.48 8.80 15.95
C LYS A 154 -25.29 7.79 16.79
N GLY A 155 -24.58 6.97 17.58
CA GLY A 155 -25.15 5.95 18.44
C GLY A 155 -25.64 4.68 17.73
N ARG A 156 -25.37 4.54 16.42
CA ARG A 156 -25.66 3.34 15.64
C ARG A 156 -24.37 2.58 15.29
N VAL A 157 -24.41 1.27 15.43
CA VAL A 157 -23.33 0.42 14.96
C VAL A 157 -23.51 0.16 13.45
N ILE A 158 -22.53 0.57 12.66
CA ILE A 158 -22.46 0.30 11.21
C ILE A 158 -21.25 -0.57 10.90
N SER A 159 -21.30 -1.29 9.81
CA SER A 159 -20.16 -2.03 9.27
C SER A 159 -19.59 -1.27 8.08
N VAL A 160 -18.28 -1.00 8.11
CA VAL A 160 -17.57 -0.36 7.00
C VAL A 160 -16.49 -1.29 6.47
N GLY A 161 -16.14 -1.14 5.19
CA GLY A 161 -15.06 -1.86 4.54
C GLY A 161 -14.26 -0.92 3.64
N GLY A 162 -13.10 -1.40 3.20
CA GLY A 162 -12.16 -0.66 2.36
C GLY A 162 -10.74 -0.68 2.93
N THR A 163 -9.76 -0.52 2.09
CA THR A 163 -8.38 -0.24 2.51
C THR A 163 -8.29 1.07 3.30
N SER A 164 -9.36 1.87 3.25
CA SER A 164 -9.60 3.04 4.10
C SER A 164 -9.68 2.72 5.59
N ALA A 165 -10.08 1.49 5.96
CA ALA A 165 -10.01 1.01 7.33
C ALA A 165 -8.62 0.41 7.66
N SER A 166 -7.99 -0.25 6.70
CA SER A 166 -6.68 -0.90 6.87
C SER A 166 -5.55 0.10 7.17
N ALA A 167 -5.50 1.20 6.43
CA ALA A 167 -4.43 2.19 6.57
C ALA A 167 -4.36 2.82 7.98
N PRO A 168 -5.44 3.30 8.60
CA PRO A 168 -5.39 3.84 9.95
C PRO A 168 -5.10 2.77 11.02
N VAL A 169 -5.45 1.50 10.80
CA VAL A 169 -5.05 0.40 11.69
C VAL A 169 -3.54 0.24 11.69
N PHE A 170 -2.92 0.13 10.51
CA PHE A 170 -1.47 0.03 10.40
C PHE A 170 -0.77 1.28 10.96
N ALA A 171 -1.30 2.48 10.67
CA ALA A 171 -0.79 3.74 11.21
C ALA A 171 -0.81 3.77 12.74
N SER A 172 -1.88 3.25 13.37
CA SER A 172 -1.99 3.16 14.81
C SER A 172 -0.91 2.24 15.42
N ILE A 173 -0.61 1.13 14.76
CA ILE A 173 0.48 0.24 15.17
C ILE A 173 1.82 0.97 15.08
N VAL A 174 2.10 1.67 13.97
CA VAL A 174 3.33 2.46 13.83
C VAL A 174 3.44 3.53 14.91
N ALA A 175 2.34 4.20 15.27
CA ALA A 175 2.33 5.17 16.36
C ALA A 175 2.69 4.54 17.72
N LEU A 176 2.18 3.33 18.01
CA LEU A 176 2.53 2.58 19.22
C LEU A 176 4.01 2.14 19.21
N LEU A 177 4.54 1.71 18.07
CA LEU A 177 5.96 1.39 17.92
C LEU A 177 6.84 2.63 18.17
N ASN A 178 6.46 3.77 17.61
CA ASN A 178 7.16 5.03 17.83
C ASN A 178 7.11 5.46 19.31
N ASN A 179 5.96 5.31 19.97
CA ASN A 179 5.85 5.58 21.41
C ASN A 179 6.85 4.74 22.24
N ALA A 180 6.94 3.44 21.96
CA ALA A 180 7.88 2.56 22.64
C ALA A 180 9.35 2.92 22.35
N ARG A 181 9.67 3.33 21.11
CA ARG A 181 11.01 3.79 20.73
C ARG A 181 11.40 5.06 21.47
N LEU A 182 10.53 6.07 21.48
CA LEU A 182 10.75 7.34 22.17
C LEU A 182 10.89 7.15 23.67
N ALA A 183 10.07 6.30 24.28
CA ALA A 183 10.22 5.94 25.71
C ALA A 183 11.58 5.27 26.02
N SER A 184 12.22 4.67 25.01
CA SER A 184 13.54 4.06 25.12
C SER A 184 14.68 5.00 24.65
N GLY A 185 14.39 6.29 24.42
CA GLY A 185 15.38 7.28 23.98
C GLY A 185 15.79 7.14 22.50
N LYS A 186 15.03 6.39 21.68
CA LYS A 186 15.29 6.20 20.24
C LYS A 186 14.42 7.14 19.40
N PRO A 187 14.89 7.56 18.22
CA PRO A 187 14.04 8.36 17.32
C PRO A 187 12.85 7.56 16.79
N ALA A 188 11.81 8.25 16.30
CA ALA A 188 10.72 7.65 15.56
C ALA A 188 11.23 6.91 14.30
N LEU A 189 10.44 5.99 13.76
CA LEU A 189 10.82 5.17 12.61
C LEU A 189 10.98 6.00 11.31
N GLY A 190 10.20 7.07 11.16
CA GLY A 190 10.24 7.92 9.97
C GLY A 190 9.76 7.19 8.71
N PHE A 191 10.48 7.33 7.59
CA PHE A 191 10.15 6.64 6.35
C PHE A 191 10.31 5.12 6.51
N LEU A 192 9.21 4.39 6.47
CA LEU A 192 9.12 2.99 6.90
C LEU A 192 9.65 1.98 5.87
N ASN A 193 9.47 2.24 4.57
CA ASN A 193 9.65 1.19 3.56
C ASN A 193 11.04 0.54 3.59
N PRO A 194 12.17 1.28 3.66
CA PRO A 194 13.48 0.63 3.75
C PRO A 194 13.59 -0.31 4.96
N TRP A 195 13.03 0.08 6.10
CA TRP A 195 13.01 -0.76 7.30
C TRP A 195 12.09 -1.98 7.14
N ILE A 196 10.90 -1.80 6.55
CA ILE A 196 9.95 -2.90 6.29
C ILE A 196 10.61 -3.96 5.39
N TYR A 197 11.18 -3.55 4.26
CA TYR A 197 11.76 -4.47 3.29
C TYR A 197 13.09 -5.09 3.74
N GLN A 198 13.79 -4.49 4.69
CA GLN A 198 15.06 -5.02 5.20
C GLN A 198 14.88 -5.99 6.36
N VAL A 199 14.03 -5.67 7.33
CA VAL A 199 13.86 -6.46 8.56
C VAL A 199 12.42 -6.47 9.08
N GLY A 200 11.64 -5.43 8.84
CA GLY A 200 10.29 -5.28 9.38
C GLY A 200 9.34 -6.37 8.91
N TYR A 201 9.55 -6.90 7.70
CA TYR A 201 8.74 -8.00 7.15
C TYR A 201 8.73 -9.25 8.05
N GLU A 202 9.77 -9.51 8.84
CA GLU A 202 9.82 -10.62 9.79
C GLU A 202 8.79 -10.47 10.94
N GLY A 203 8.30 -9.25 11.15
CA GLY A 203 7.24 -8.92 12.10
C GLY A 203 5.84 -8.92 11.50
N LEU A 204 5.69 -9.36 10.26
CA LEU A 204 4.40 -9.45 9.58
C LEU A 204 3.94 -10.90 9.43
N ASN A 205 2.64 -11.10 9.30
CA ASN A 205 2.04 -12.39 8.95
C ASN A 205 1.84 -12.40 7.43
N ASP A 206 2.54 -13.28 6.76
CA ASP A 206 2.46 -13.45 5.32
C ASP A 206 1.08 -13.98 4.91
N ILE A 207 0.40 -13.30 4.00
CA ILE A 207 -0.94 -13.68 3.52
C ILE A 207 -0.76 -14.42 2.20
N VAL A 208 -1.18 -15.69 2.18
CA VAL A 208 -0.96 -16.59 1.04
C VAL A 208 -2.25 -17.07 0.38
N LYS A 209 -3.38 -16.54 0.81
CA LYS A 209 -4.71 -16.89 0.29
C LYS A 209 -5.49 -15.68 -0.14
N GLY A 210 -6.38 -15.89 -1.11
CA GLY A 210 -7.21 -14.83 -1.67
C GLY A 210 -6.51 -14.08 -2.80
N GLY A 211 -7.15 -13.04 -3.26
CA GLY A 211 -6.66 -12.18 -4.34
C GLY A 211 -7.65 -11.08 -4.66
N SER A 212 -7.17 -10.06 -5.35
CA SER A 212 -8.02 -8.96 -5.77
C SER A 212 -8.82 -9.32 -7.02
N THR A 213 -9.85 -8.53 -7.31
CA THR A 213 -10.61 -8.57 -8.55
C THR A 213 -10.43 -7.26 -9.33
N GLY A 214 -11.10 -7.11 -10.45
CA GLY A 214 -11.11 -5.88 -11.25
C GLY A 214 -11.35 -6.15 -12.72
N CYS A 215 -11.27 -5.13 -13.57
CA CYS A 215 -11.47 -5.23 -15.01
C CYS A 215 -12.74 -6.01 -15.38
N THR A 216 -13.84 -5.73 -14.71
CA THR A 216 -15.10 -6.52 -14.81
C THR A 216 -15.96 -6.16 -16.00
N GLY A 217 -15.51 -5.30 -16.90
CA GLY A 217 -16.26 -4.84 -18.06
C GLY A 217 -17.04 -3.54 -17.82
N ARG A 218 -16.95 -2.98 -16.62
CA ARG A 218 -17.61 -1.71 -16.27
C ARG A 218 -16.81 -0.95 -15.23
N SER A 219 -16.66 0.34 -15.42
CA SER A 219 -16.07 1.21 -14.40
C SER A 219 -17.04 1.41 -13.23
N ILE A 220 -16.60 1.16 -12.01
CA ILE A 220 -17.40 1.40 -10.80
C ILE A 220 -17.59 2.88 -10.51
N TYR A 221 -16.70 3.75 -10.99
CA TYR A 221 -16.77 5.19 -10.78
C TYR A 221 -17.72 5.88 -11.76
N SER A 222 -17.59 5.61 -13.06
CA SER A 222 -18.40 6.26 -14.09
C SER A 222 -19.65 5.45 -14.48
N GLY A 223 -19.69 4.16 -14.17
CA GLY A 223 -20.72 3.26 -14.64
C GLY A 223 -20.67 2.97 -16.15
N LEU A 224 -19.66 3.47 -16.87
CA LEU A 224 -19.50 3.25 -18.30
C LEU A 224 -18.91 1.88 -18.61
N PRO A 225 -19.18 1.32 -19.81
CA PRO A 225 -18.51 0.12 -20.29
C PRO A 225 -16.98 0.30 -20.30
N ALA A 226 -16.26 -0.75 -19.94
CA ALA A 226 -14.81 -0.80 -19.86
C ALA A 226 -14.31 -2.18 -20.33
N PRO A 227 -13.01 -2.36 -20.60
CA PRO A 227 -12.47 -3.67 -20.93
C PRO A 227 -12.76 -4.72 -19.86
N HIS A 228 -13.13 -5.91 -20.30
CA HIS A 228 -13.22 -7.09 -19.43
C HIS A 228 -11.98 -7.96 -19.62
N VAL A 229 -11.25 -8.17 -18.53
CA VAL A 229 -10.11 -9.10 -18.49
C VAL A 229 -10.52 -10.31 -17.65
N PRO A 230 -10.73 -11.48 -18.24
CA PRO A 230 -11.17 -12.64 -17.50
C PRO A 230 -10.19 -13.02 -16.38
N TYR A 231 -10.72 -13.25 -15.17
CA TYR A 231 -9.93 -13.65 -13.99
C TYR A 231 -8.84 -12.65 -13.59
N ALA A 232 -8.96 -11.39 -13.97
CA ALA A 232 -8.02 -10.34 -13.59
C ALA A 232 -7.88 -10.29 -12.06
N SER A 233 -6.65 -10.45 -11.59
CA SER A 233 -6.37 -10.55 -10.14
C SER A 233 -4.89 -10.38 -9.87
N TRP A 234 -4.57 -9.72 -8.76
CA TRP A 234 -3.33 -9.96 -8.04
C TRP A 234 -3.62 -10.98 -6.94
N ASN A 235 -2.94 -12.12 -6.98
CA ASN A 235 -3.15 -13.19 -6.01
C ASN A 235 -2.11 -13.09 -4.89
N ALA A 236 -2.56 -13.35 -3.66
CA ALA A 236 -1.69 -13.52 -2.52
C ALA A 236 -0.78 -14.74 -2.72
N THR A 237 0.49 -14.61 -2.38
CA THR A 237 1.53 -15.65 -2.52
C THR A 237 2.54 -15.54 -1.40
N ASN A 238 3.31 -16.60 -1.14
CA ASN A 238 4.41 -16.52 -0.17
C ASN A 238 5.36 -15.36 -0.45
N GLY A 239 5.67 -14.58 0.58
CA GLY A 239 6.47 -13.37 0.52
C GLY A 239 5.67 -12.18 0.00
N TRP A 240 6.34 -11.15 -0.46
CA TRP A 240 5.66 -9.96 -0.98
C TRP A 240 4.80 -10.28 -2.21
N ASP A 241 3.62 -9.71 -2.26
CA ASP A 241 2.73 -9.70 -3.43
C ASP A 241 1.97 -8.37 -3.58
N PRO A 242 1.46 -8.05 -4.80
CA PRO A 242 0.82 -6.77 -5.06
C PRO A 242 -0.67 -6.73 -4.67
N VAL A 243 -1.09 -7.47 -3.64
CA VAL A 243 -2.44 -7.37 -3.05
C VAL A 243 -2.38 -7.19 -1.54
N THR A 244 -1.39 -7.77 -0.86
CA THR A 244 -1.21 -7.68 0.60
C THR A 244 0.19 -7.24 1.03
N GLY A 245 1.08 -6.93 0.08
CA GLY A 245 2.47 -6.58 0.40
C GLY A 245 3.16 -7.72 1.14
N HIS A 246 3.88 -7.40 2.21
CA HIS A 246 4.50 -8.39 3.11
C HIS A 246 3.50 -8.98 4.14
N GLY A 247 2.23 -8.59 4.09
CA GLY A 247 1.19 -9.11 4.98
C GLY A 247 0.83 -8.20 6.15
N THR A 248 0.24 -8.77 7.20
CA THR A 248 -0.41 -8.05 8.30
C THR A 248 0.43 -8.00 9.57
N PRO A 249 0.33 -6.91 10.39
CA PRO A 249 1.22 -6.68 11.50
C PRO A 249 0.97 -7.64 12.68
N ASP A 250 2.05 -8.28 13.17
CA ASP A 250 2.13 -8.85 14.51
C ASP A 250 2.82 -7.83 15.43
N PHE A 251 2.04 -7.22 16.31
CA PHE A 251 2.52 -6.11 17.12
C PHE A 251 3.73 -6.49 18.01
N GLU A 252 3.70 -7.66 18.62
CA GLU A 252 4.78 -8.07 19.53
C GLU A 252 6.09 -8.34 18.77
N ARG A 253 5.99 -8.95 17.59
CA ARG A 253 7.16 -9.16 16.74
C ARG A 253 7.73 -7.83 16.24
N LEU A 254 6.86 -6.96 15.70
CA LEU A 254 7.26 -5.62 15.24
C LEU A 254 7.87 -4.79 16.37
N LEU A 255 7.29 -4.85 17.58
CA LEU A 255 7.82 -4.15 18.74
C LEU A 255 9.27 -4.58 19.03
N ARG A 256 9.53 -5.88 19.10
CA ARG A 256 10.89 -6.40 19.30
C ARG A 256 11.86 -5.94 18.21
N ILE A 257 11.47 -6.07 16.95
CA ILE A 257 12.30 -5.67 15.79
C ILE A 257 12.54 -4.16 15.81
N SER A 258 11.53 -3.36 16.10
CA SER A 258 11.64 -1.89 16.14
C SER A 258 12.56 -1.38 17.25
N GLN A 259 12.80 -2.17 18.30
CA GLN A 259 13.74 -1.85 19.37
C GLN A 259 15.19 -2.21 19.03
N GLY A 260 15.46 -2.88 17.92
CA GLY A 260 16.79 -3.13 17.39
C GLY A 260 17.54 -1.84 16.99
N PRO A 261 18.80 -1.94 16.52
CA PRO A 261 19.57 -0.79 16.06
C PRO A 261 18.82 -0.10 14.89
N THR A 262 18.84 1.23 14.88
CA THR A 262 18.32 2.05 13.76
C THR A 262 19.23 1.84 12.55
N TYR A 263 18.75 1.16 11.52
CA TYR A 263 19.46 1.02 10.25
C TYR A 263 19.53 2.40 9.58
N GLY A 264 20.74 2.88 9.32
CA GLY A 264 20.99 4.14 8.63
C GLY A 264 21.86 5.16 9.39
N GLN A 265 22.26 4.89 10.62
CA GLN A 265 23.27 5.68 11.32
C GLN A 265 24.62 4.94 11.28
N ARG A 266 25.25 4.92 10.11
CA ARG A 266 26.69 4.71 9.95
C ARG A 266 27.28 5.82 9.10
#